data_1cd26903c930157a12c33d5d99472067
#
_entry.id   1cd26903c930157a12c33d5d99472067
#
_cell.length_a   1.000
_cell.length_b   1.000
_cell.length_c   1.000
_cell.angle_alpha   90.00
_cell.angle_beta   90.00
_cell.angle_gamma   90.00
#
_symmetry.space_group_name_H-M   'P 1'
#
loop_
_entity.id
_entity.type
_entity.pdbx_description
1 polymer ?
#
loop_
_entity_poly.entity_id
_entity_poly.type
_entity_poly.pdbx_seq_one_letter_code
_entity_poly.pdbx_strand_id
1 'polypeptide(L)'
;MTWLSAIIMGLVQGIAEFLPISSSGHLAIAEHLLNMQGASEIPQFYDVLLHLGTLVAVFIAYWDEIYDMIVEFFAGVGDLVHHTTPRVVPPARRMIFLVIVGTLPLFVMVPFRHFFEGLSDNMYFIGGALLFTGVLLFVSDRVRRGGKTEKTARLSDALVVGIGQAIALCPGVSRSGMTITTGCFVGFERKFAVRFSFILSIPAILGANILSIKDAVDAGINWSEMPMYLIGVAVAAVTGYLCIRLLKMIADRGRFGAFAYYCWTVGALVLIFTIV
;
A
#
# COMPACT_ATOMS: atom_id res chain seq x y z
N MET A 1 -16.92 12.11 15.26
CA MET A 1 -16.69 10.66 14.95
C MET A 1 -17.18 9.79 16.09
N THR A 2 -17.56 8.51 15.89
CA THR A 2 -17.95 7.57 16.94
C THR A 2 -16.87 6.51 17.16
N TRP A 3 -16.88 5.84 18.33
CA TRP A 3 -15.97 4.71 18.62
C TRP A 3 -16.13 3.58 17.60
N LEU A 4 -17.37 3.31 17.19
CA LEU A 4 -17.69 2.26 16.22
C LEU A 4 -17.13 2.63 14.84
N SER A 5 -17.34 3.86 14.36
CA SER A 5 -16.77 4.31 13.07
C SER A 5 -15.25 4.26 13.08
N ALA A 6 -14.59 4.63 14.20
CA ALA A 6 -13.15 4.53 14.33
C ALA A 6 -12.65 3.08 14.20
N ILE A 7 -13.30 2.15 14.88
CA ILE A 7 -12.93 0.73 14.81
C ILE A 7 -13.18 0.17 13.41
N ILE A 8 -14.31 0.48 12.78
CA ILE A 8 -14.64 0.02 11.43
C ILE A 8 -13.60 0.52 10.43
N MET A 9 -13.28 1.82 10.44
CA MET A 9 -12.28 2.39 9.54
C MET A 9 -10.89 1.79 9.78
N GLY A 10 -10.52 1.57 11.04
CA GLY A 10 -9.28 0.87 11.41
C GLY A 10 -9.22 -0.56 10.87
N LEU A 11 -10.31 -1.32 10.96
CA LEU A 11 -10.41 -2.67 10.40
C LEU A 11 -10.31 -2.65 8.87
N VAL A 12 -11.06 -1.78 8.22
CA VAL A 12 -11.05 -1.62 6.76
C VAL A 12 -9.66 -1.27 6.27
N GLN A 13 -9.03 -0.27 6.88
CA GLN A 13 -7.68 0.14 6.52
C GLN A 13 -6.67 -1.00 6.72
N GLY A 14 -6.64 -1.61 7.91
CA GLY A 14 -5.67 -2.66 8.21
C GLY A 14 -5.81 -3.89 7.30
N ILE A 15 -7.03 -4.25 6.92
CA ILE A 15 -7.29 -5.37 6.01
C ILE A 15 -6.93 -5.00 4.59
N ALA A 16 -7.43 -3.88 4.09
CA ALA A 16 -7.37 -3.54 2.67
C ALA A 16 -6.03 -2.92 2.24
N GLU A 17 -5.21 -2.42 3.16
CA GLU A 17 -3.90 -1.83 2.85
C GLU A 17 -2.92 -2.88 2.32
N PHE A 18 -2.93 -4.07 2.90
CA PHE A 18 -1.97 -5.13 2.57
C PHE A 18 -2.55 -6.19 1.64
N LEU A 19 -3.82 -6.54 1.83
CA LEU A 19 -4.48 -7.40 0.85
C LEU A 19 -4.62 -6.64 -0.48
N PRO A 20 -4.46 -7.33 -1.61
CA PRO A 20 -4.48 -6.67 -2.91
C PRO A 20 -5.92 -6.31 -3.37
N ILE A 21 -6.66 -5.54 -2.54
CA ILE A 21 -8.08 -5.23 -2.74
C ILE A 21 -8.41 -3.73 -2.76
N SER A 22 -7.41 -2.86 -2.56
CA SER A 22 -7.51 -1.39 -2.51
C SER A 22 -8.07 -0.83 -1.20
N SER A 23 -7.20 -0.29 -0.35
CA SER A 23 -7.61 0.41 0.89
C SER A 23 -8.40 1.69 0.60
N SER A 24 -7.92 2.55 -0.32
CA SER A 24 -8.60 3.79 -0.68
C SER A 24 -10.02 3.56 -1.21
N GLY A 25 -10.23 2.52 -2.04
CA GLY A 25 -11.56 2.17 -2.51
C GLY A 25 -12.47 1.70 -1.38
N HIS A 26 -11.97 0.86 -0.47
CA HIS A 26 -12.78 0.36 0.66
C HIS A 26 -13.04 1.41 1.73
N LEU A 27 -12.09 2.32 1.98
CA LEU A 27 -12.31 3.47 2.88
C LEU A 27 -13.39 4.38 2.32
N ALA A 28 -13.34 4.73 1.03
CA ALA A 28 -14.36 5.55 0.37
C ALA A 28 -15.76 4.90 0.44
N ILE A 29 -15.86 3.58 0.22
CA ILE A 29 -17.12 2.84 0.36
C ILE A 29 -17.59 2.86 1.82
N ALA A 30 -16.70 2.59 2.79
CA ALA A 30 -17.06 2.57 4.20
C ALA A 30 -17.51 3.96 4.69
N GLU A 31 -16.83 5.00 4.27
CA GLU A 31 -17.19 6.39 4.58
C GLU A 31 -18.55 6.76 3.99
N HIS A 32 -18.78 6.43 2.74
CA HIS A 32 -20.07 6.65 2.09
C HIS A 32 -21.22 5.96 2.84
N LEU A 33 -21.04 4.70 3.22
CA LEU A 33 -22.03 3.93 3.99
C LEU A 33 -22.25 4.51 5.39
N LEU A 34 -21.21 4.97 6.08
CA LEU A 34 -21.32 5.59 7.40
C LEU A 34 -22.02 6.94 7.32
N ASN A 35 -21.74 7.75 6.28
CA ASN A 35 -22.39 9.04 6.05
C ASN A 35 -23.89 8.88 5.76
N MET A 36 -24.29 7.87 4.99
CA MET A 36 -25.71 7.53 4.77
C MET A 36 -26.45 7.18 6.07
N GLN A 37 -25.75 6.69 7.09
CA GLN A 37 -26.30 6.39 8.42
C GLN A 37 -26.26 7.59 9.38
N GLY A 38 -25.88 8.80 8.90
CA GLY A 38 -25.82 10.01 9.69
C GLY A 38 -24.58 10.11 10.59
N ALA A 39 -23.54 9.34 10.31
CA ALA A 39 -22.24 9.53 10.95
C ALA A 39 -21.64 10.87 10.47
N SER A 40 -20.88 11.54 11.35
CA SER A 40 -20.09 12.71 10.96
C SER A 40 -18.97 12.30 9.99
N GLU A 41 -18.59 13.20 9.09
CA GLU A 41 -17.46 13.04 8.17
C GLU A 41 -16.21 12.53 8.90
N ILE A 42 -15.44 11.68 8.21
CA ILE A 42 -14.19 11.15 8.71
C ILE A 42 -13.11 12.23 8.56
N PRO A 43 -12.47 12.68 9.64
CA PRO A 43 -11.46 13.72 9.54
C PRO A 43 -10.23 13.25 8.74
N GLN A 44 -9.73 14.08 7.83
CA GLN A 44 -8.53 13.79 7.03
C GLN A 44 -7.32 13.46 7.91
N PHE A 45 -7.20 14.09 9.07
CA PHE A 45 -6.15 13.77 10.04
C PHE A 45 -6.22 12.32 10.52
N TYR A 46 -7.43 11.78 10.69
CA TYR A 46 -7.60 10.39 11.09
C TYR A 46 -7.16 9.41 9.99
N ASP A 47 -7.44 9.72 8.73
CA ASP A 47 -6.98 8.91 7.59
C ASP A 47 -5.44 8.83 7.55
N VAL A 48 -4.75 9.96 7.72
CA VAL A 48 -3.28 10.00 7.85
C VAL A 48 -2.80 9.09 8.99
N LEU A 49 -3.45 9.13 10.15
CA LEU A 49 -3.09 8.30 11.30
C LEU A 49 -3.33 6.81 11.03
N LEU A 50 -4.40 6.45 10.32
CA LEU A 50 -4.66 5.06 9.94
C LEU A 50 -3.54 4.47 9.07
N HIS A 51 -3.04 5.26 8.11
CA HIS A 51 -1.90 4.87 7.28
C HIS A 51 -0.61 4.72 8.09
N LEU A 52 -0.38 5.58 9.10
CA LEU A 52 0.73 5.40 10.04
C LEU A 52 0.57 4.13 10.89
N GLY A 53 -0.66 3.78 11.28
CA GLY A 53 -0.95 2.54 11.98
C GLY A 53 -0.58 1.30 11.16
N THR A 54 -0.94 1.29 9.88
CA THR A 54 -0.55 0.19 8.98
C THR A 54 0.96 0.18 8.71
N LEU A 55 1.61 1.33 8.68
CA LEU A 55 3.06 1.40 8.54
C LEU A 55 3.78 0.75 9.74
N VAL A 56 3.28 0.90 10.97
CA VAL A 56 3.78 0.18 12.15
C VAL A 56 3.70 -1.34 11.93
N ALA A 57 2.63 -1.84 11.34
CA ALA A 57 2.50 -3.26 11.01
C ALA A 57 3.60 -3.75 10.06
N VAL A 58 3.99 -2.94 9.06
CA VAL A 58 5.11 -3.25 8.14
C VAL A 58 6.42 -3.31 8.91
N PHE A 59 6.70 -2.32 9.76
CA PHE A 59 7.92 -2.30 10.57
C PHE A 59 8.03 -3.53 11.47
N ILE A 60 6.94 -3.95 12.12
CA ILE A 60 6.94 -5.16 12.96
C ILE A 60 7.12 -6.42 12.10
N ALA A 61 6.44 -6.52 10.95
CA ALA A 61 6.44 -7.72 10.12
C ALA A 61 7.75 -7.97 9.35
N TYR A 62 8.53 -6.91 9.12
CA TYR A 62 9.77 -6.92 8.32
C TYR A 62 10.94 -6.26 9.07
N TRP A 63 10.90 -6.33 10.42
CA TRP A 63 11.91 -5.67 11.26
C TRP A 63 13.34 -6.09 10.93
N ASP A 64 13.58 -7.38 10.76
CA ASP A 64 14.92 -7.89 10.48
C ASP A 64 15.46 -7.37 9.14
N GLU A 65 14.62 -7.40 8.10
CA GLU A 65 14.99 -6.88 6.78
C GLU A 65 15.25 -5.38 6.80
N ILE A 66 14.41 -4.62 7.52
CA ILE A 66 14.55 -3.16 7.67
C ILE A 66 15.81 -2.83 8.46
N TYR A 67 16.08 -3.57 9.54
CA TYR A 67 17.29 -3.41 10.34
C TYR A 67 18.53 -3.65 9.51
N ASP A 68 18.57 -4.75 8.75
CA ASP A 68 19.68 -5.06 7.83
C ASP A 68 19.87 -3.94 6.78
N MET A 69 18.78 -3.39 6.25
CA MET A 69 18.84 -2.27 5.32
C MET A 69 19.41 -1.01 5.99
N ILE A 70 19.05 -0.71 7.24
CA ILE A 70 19.58 0.43 7.99
C ILE A 70 21.09 0.24 8.21
N VAL A 71 21.52 -0.92 8.68
CA VAL A 71 22.95 -1.24 8.89
C VAL A 71 23.73 -1.10 7.58
N GLU A 72 23.22 -1.68 6.49
CA GLU A 72 23.87 -1.63 5.18
C GLU A 72 23.86 -0.23 4.55
N PHE A 73 22.88 0.62 4.88
CA PHE A 73 22.90 2.02 4.48
C PHE A 73 24.10 2.75 5.10
N PHE A 74 24.31 2.63 6.40
CA PHE A 74 25.43 3.28 7.07
C PHE A 74 26.79 2.66 6.66
N ALA A 75 26.85 1.33 6.48
CA ALA A 75 28.03 0.67 5.95
C ALA A 75 28.35 1.17 4.52
N GLY A 76 27.34 1.33 3.68
CA GLY A 76 27.50 1.88 2.33
C GLY A 76 27.98 3.33 2.31
N VAL A 77 27.51 4.16 3.23
CA VAL A 77 28.03 5.54 3.42
C VAL A 77 29.51 5.48 3.87
N GLY A 78 29.84 4.59 4.80
CA GLY A 78 31.23 4.37 5.23
C GLY A 78 32.14 3.93 4.07
N ASP A 79 31.70 2.97 3.27
CA ASP A 79 32.43 2.54 2.07
C ASP A 79 32.67 3.69 1.09
N LEU A 80 31.69 4.56 0.90
CA LEU A 80 31.80 5.72 0.02
C LEU A 80 32.85 6.73 0.56
N VAL A 81 32.82 7.00 1.86
CA VAL A 81 33.76 7.92 2.53
C VAL A 81 35.20 7.37 2.50
N HIS A 82 35.37 6.06 2.71
CA HIS A 82 36.69 5.42 2.74
C HIS A 82 37.16 4.91 1.38
N HIS A 83 36.40 5.20 0.29
CA HIS A 83 36.67 4.74 -1.07
C HIS A 83 36.86 3.20 -1.17
N THR A 84 36.16 2.45 -0.32
CA THR A 84 36.14 0.99 -0.32
C THR A 84 34.94 0.49 -1.11
N THR A 85 35.11 -0.59 -1.86
CA THR A 85 33.99 -1.21 -2.58
C THR A 85 33.93 -2.69 -2.19
N PRO A 86 32.76 -3.19 -1.72
CA PRO A 86 32.61 -4.61 -1.44
C PRO A 86 32.71 -5.43 -2.74
N ARG A 87 33.41 -6.56 -2.71
CA ARG A 87 33.50 -7.49 -3.86
C ARG A 87 32.14 -7.96 -4.35
N VAL A 88 31.19 -8.11 -3.42
CA VAL A 88 29.80 -8.48 -3.71
C VAL A 88 28.89 -7.56 -2.92
N VAL A 89 27.96 -6.88 -3.60
CA VAL A 89 26.98 -6.01 -2.95
C VAL A 89 26.03 -6.85 -2.10
N PRO A 90 25.91 -6.58 -0.78
CA PRO A 90 25.00 -7.30 0.10
C PRO A 90 23.54 -7.22 -0.36
N PRO A 91 22.73 -8.28 -0.14
CA PRO A 91 21.33 -8.30 -0.56
C PRO A 91 20.50 -7.13 0.01
N ALA A 92 20.74 -6.76 1.27
CA ALA A 92 20.05 -5.63 1.91
C ALA A 92 20.41 -4.30 1.25
N ARG A 93 21.69 -4.07 0.89
CA ARG A 93 22.11 -2.89 0.13
C ARG A 93 21.49 -2.84 -1.26
N ARG A 94 21.38 -3.98 -1.96
CA ARG A 94 20.67 -4.05 -3.23
C ARG A 94 19.18 -3.73 -3.07
N MET A 95 18.54 -4.20 -2.00
CA MET A 95 17.17 -3.88 -1.68
C MET A 95 16.97 -2.37 -1.54
N ILE A 96 17.89 -1.65 -0.86
CA ILE A 96 17.84 -0.18 -0.74
C ILE A 96 17.79 0.47 -2.12
N PHE A 97 18.68 0.09 -3.04
CA PHE A 97 18.70 0.66 -4.41
C PHE A 97 17.41 0.33 -5.18
N LEU A 98 16.90 -0.90 -5.06
CA LEU A 98 15.64 -1.28 -5.69
C LEU A 98 14.46 -0.46 -5.15
N VAL A 99 14.40 -0.22 -3.83
CA VAL A 99 13.36 0.60 -3.19
C VAL A 99 13.47 2.06 -3.63
N ILE A 100 14.67 2.63 -3.64
CA ILE A 100 14.88 4.01 -4.12
C ILE A 100 14.37 4.15 -5.55
N VAL A 101 14.83 3.29 -6.47
CA VAL A 101 14.44 3.35 -7.89
C VAL A 101 12.94 3.10 -8.07
N GLY A 102 12.37 2.15 -7.32
CA GLY A 102 10.94 1.88 -7.35
C GLY A 102 10.05 2.99 -6.79
N THR A 103 10.64 3.89 -5.97
CA THR A 103 9.93 5.06 -5.43
C THR A 103 9.96 6.25 -6.39
N LEU A 104 10.97 6.36 -7.26
CA LEU A 104 11.15 7.54 -8.14
C LEU A 104 9.90 7.90 -8.98
N PRO A 105 9.15 6.95 -9.59
CA PRO A 105 7.97 7.30 -10.37
C PRO A 105 6.88 8.03 -9.58
N LEU A 106 6.80 7.84 -8.26
CA LEU A 106 5.82 8.56 -7.42
C LEU A 106 6.06 10.07 -7.41
N PHE A 107 7.33 10.52 -7.45
CA PHE A 107 7.63 11.95 -7.47
C PHE A 107 7.08 12.66 -8.71
N VAL A 108 7.00 11.95 -9.84
CA VAL A 108 6.39 12.49 -11.07
C VAL A 108 4.90 12.70 -10.90
N MET A 109 4.25 11.94 -10.00
CA MET A 109 2.81 12.01 -9.76
C MET A 109 2.41 13.03 -8.69
N VAL A 110 3.34 13.48 -7.84
CA VAL A 110 3.07 14.44 -6.76
C VAL A 110 2.32 15.70 -7.23
N PRO A 111 2.67 16.33 -8.37
CA PRO A 111 1.93 17.50 -8.85
C PRO A 111 0.46 17.23 -9.19
N PHE A 112 0.11 15.98 -9.45
CA PHE A 112 -1.25 15.56 -9.84
C PHE A 112 -2.07 15.01 -8.67
N ARG A 113 -1.55 15.04 -7.43
CA ARG A 113 -2.20 14.43 -6.26
C ARG A 113 -3.65 14.89 -6.07
N HIS A 114 -3.92 16.20 -6.13
CA HIS A 114 -5.27 16.75 -5.94
C HIS A 114 -6.27 16.28 -7.01
N PHE A 115 -5.79 16.04 -8.23
CA PHE A 115 -6.62 15.42 -9.26
C PHE A 115 -7.06 14.02 -8.87
N PHE A 116 -6.14 13.19 -8.34
CA PHE A 116 -6.47 11.83 -7.91
C PHE A 116 -7.33 11.82 -6.65
N GLU A 117 -7.06 12.71 -5.69
CA GLU A 117 -7.88 12.86 -4.48
C GLU A 117 -9.35 13.16 -4.84
N GLY A 118 -9.60 14.07 -5.80
CA GLY A 118 -10.95 14.39 -6.27
C GLY A 118 -11.69 13.23 -6.97
N LEU A 119 -10.99 12.16 -7.37
CA LEU A 119 -11.64 10.97 -7.93
C LEU A 119 -12.19 10.04 -6.85
N SER A 120 -11.78 10.21 -5.58
CA SER A 120 -12.23 9.36 -4.45
C SER A 120 -13.72 9.50 -4.16
N ASP A 121 -14.32 10.67 -4.46
CA ASP A 121 -15.74 10.92 -4.24
C ASP A 121 -16.64 10.30 -5.32
N ASN A 122 -16.03 9.84 -6.42
CA ASN A 122 -16.76 9.26 -7.54
C ASN A 122 -16.87 7.73 -7.41
N MET A 123 -18.00 7.25 -6.90
CA MET A 123 -18.25 5.81 -6.71
C MET A 123 -18.21 5.01 -8.01
N TYR A 124 -18.57 5.60 -9.17
CA TYR A 124 -18.42 4.93 -10.47
C TYR A 124 -16.94 4.68 -10.78
N PHE A 125 -16.08 5.66 -10.48
CA PHE A 125 -14.66 5.52 -10.66
C PHE A 125 -14.08 4.43 -9.74
N ILE A 126 -14.46 4.44 -8.45
CA ILE A 126 -14.04 3.44 -7.47
C ILE A 126 -14.46 2.03 -7.91
N GLY A 127 -15.73 1.84 -8.32
CA GLY A 127 -16.21 0.56 -8.82
C GLY A 127 -15.43 0.05 -10.03
N GLY A 128 -15.19 0.93 -11.01
CA GLY A 128 -14.36 0.60 -12.19
C GLY A 128 -12.92 0.26 -11.85
N ALA A 129 -12.30 1.00 -10.92
CA ALA A 129 -10.93 0.77 -10.46
C ALA A 129 -10.78 -0.56 -9.69
N LEU A 130 -11.81 -0.96 -8.91
CA LEU A 130 -11.86 -2.28 -8.27
C LEU A 130 -11.97 -3.41 -9.30
N LEU A 131 -12.81 -3.25 -10.34
CA LEU A 131 -12.89 -4.23 -11.44
C LEU A 131 -11.54 -4.36 -12.15
N PHE A 132 -10.86 -3.24 -12.42
CA PHE A 132 -9.52 -3.24 -13.01
C PHE A 132 -8.49 -3.95 -12.12
N THR A 133 -8.50 -3.68 -10.81
CA THR A 133 -7.66 -4.39 -9.82
C THR A 133 -7.90 -5.91 -9.89
N GLY A 134 -9.16 -6.33 -9.98
CA GLY A 134 -9.53 -7.73 -10.15
C GLY A 134 -8.94 -8.36 -11.42
N VAL A 135 -8.98 -7.65 -12.56
CA VAL A 135 -8.37 -8.12 -13.81
C VAL A 135 -6.87 -8.30 -13.67
N LEU A 136 -6.17 -7.34 -13.05
CA LEU A 136 -4.73 -7.42 -12.82
C LEU A 136 -4.34 -8.65 -12.00
N LEU A 137 -5.04 -8.89 -10.90
CA LEU A 137 -4.78 -10.03 -10.02
C LEU A 137 -5.07 -11.37 -10.71
N PHE A 138 -6.15 -11.44 -11.49
CA PHE A 138 -6.50 -12.61 -12.26
C PHE A 138 -5.45 -12.94 -13.33
N VAL A 139 -4.93 -11.92 -14.02
CA VAL A 139 -3.86 -12.09 -15.01
C VAL A 139 -2.55 -12.46 -14.33
N SER A 140 -2.23 -11.91 -13.14
CA SER A 140 -0.99 -12.21 -12.41
C SER A 140 -0.84 -13.71 -12.10
N ASP A 141 -1.94 -14.41 -11.84
CA ASP A 141 -1.89 -15.86 -11.57
C ASP A 141 -1.61 -16.72 -12.81
N ARG A 142 -1.80 -16.13 -14.00
CA ARG A 142 -1.55 -16.78 -15.29
C ARG A 142 -0.15 -16.55 -15.85
N VAL A 143 0.58 -15.59 -15.26
CA VAL A 143 1.96 -15.32 -15.65
C VAL A 143 2.87 -16.44 -15.15
N ARG A 144 3.84 -16.83 -16.01
CA ARG A 144 4.86 -17.81 -15.64
C ARG A 144 5.56 -17.39 -14.34
N ARG A 145 5.73 -18.36 -13.43
CA ARG A 145 6.44 -18.10 -12.17
C ARG A 145 7.85 -17.61 -12.45
N GLY A 146 8.17 -16.45 -11.94
CA GLY A 146 9.52 -15.89 -11.98
C GLY A 146 10.42 -16.50 -10.90
N GLY A 147 11.73 -16.22 -10.99
CA GLY A 147 12.73 -16.67 -10.03
C GLY A 147 13.68 -15.54 -9.59
N LYS A 148 13.40 -14.27 -9.98
CA LYS A 148 14.24 -13.15 -9.56
C LYS A 148 14.01 -12.83 -8.09
N THR A 149 15.10 -12.66 -7.37
CA THR A 149 15.15 -12.23 -5.97
C THR A 149 15.91 -10.90 -5.87
N GLU A 150 16.07 -10.32 -4.69
CA GLU A 150 16.90 -9.12 -4.46
C GLU A 150 18.32 -9.26 -5.02
N LYS A 151 18.85 -10.49 -5.12
CA LYS A 151 20.20 -10.75 -5.66
C LYS A 151 20.27 -10.65 -7.17
N THR A 152 19.16 -10.88 -7.88
CA THR A 152 19.14 -11.02 -9.35
C THR A 152 18.22 -10.00 -10.03
N ALA A 153 17.35 -9.31 -9.27
CA ALA A 153 16.50 -8.23 -9.78
C ALA A 153 17.37 -7.07 -10.31
N ARG A 154 16.96 -6.49 -11.44
CA ARG A 154 17.61 -5.33 -12.04
C ARG A 154 16.92 -4.04 -11.55
N LEU A 155 17.62 -2.91 -11.58
CA LEU A 155 17.01 -1.61 -11.27
C LEU A 155 15.86 -1.25 -12.23
N SER A 156 15.96 -1.67 -13.50
CA SER A 156 14.85 -1.54 -14.46
C SER A 156 13.61 -2.31 -14.05
N ASP A 157 13.76 -3.48 -13.41
CA ASP A 157 12.62 -4.23 -12.89
C ASP A 157 11.92 -3.44 -11.77
N ALA A 158 12.70 -2.86 -10.85
CA ALA A 158 12.18 -2.01 -9.77
C ALA A 158 11.51 -0.74 -10.32
N LEU A 159 12.06 -0.14 -11.37
CA LEU A 159 11.43 1.02 -12.03
C LEU A 159 10.06 0.65 -12.61
N VAL A 160 9.92 -0.50 -13.27
CA VAL A 160 8.63 -0.97 -13.80
C VAL A 160 7.62 -1.20 -12.67
N VAL A 161 8.05 -1.80 -11.54
CA VAL A 161 7.19 -1.93 -10.36
C VAL A 161 6.80 -0.55 -9.81
N GLY A 162 7.73 0.40 -9.79
CA GLY A 162 7.48 1.78 -9.38
C GLY A 162 6.48 2.51 -10.29
N ILE A 163 6.52 2.29 -11.61
CA ILE A 163 5.50 2.80 -12.54
C ILE A 163 4.14 2.18 -12.21
N GLY A 164 4.09 0.88 -11.94
CA GLY A 164 2.88 0.23 -11.44
C GLY A 164 2.36 0.87 -10.15
N GLN A 165 3.26 1.18 -9.20
CA GLN A 165 2.91 1.89 -7.97
C GLN A 165 2.34 3.30 -8.24
N ALA A 166 2.91 4.02 -9.20
CA ALA A 166 2.44 5.35 -9.60
C ALA A 166 1.02 5.31 -10.20
N ILE A 167 0.69 4.30 -11.01
CA ILE A 167 -0.67 4.07 -11.52
C ILE A 167 -1.65 3.80 -10.36
N ALA A 168 -1.20 3.15 -9.30
CA ALA A 168 -2.02 2.84 -8.14
C ALA A 168 -2.28 4.05 -7.20
N LEU A 169 -1.85 5.27 -7.56
CA LEU A 169 -2.35 6.52 -6.96
C LEU A 169 -3.81 6.80 -7.34
N CYS A 170 -4.32 6.16 -8.41
CA CYS A 170 -5.74 6.20 -8.74
C CYS A 170 -6.55 5.53 -7.63
N PRO A 171 -7.51 6.24 -6.98
CA PRO A 171 -8.35 5.67 -5.93
C PRO A 171 -9.09 4.43 -6.44
N GLY A 172 -9.22 3.42 -5.60
CA GLY A 172 -9.82 2.13 -5.98
C GLY A 172 -8.85 1.17 -6.69
N VAL A 173 -7.69 1.63 -7.18
CA VAL A 173 -6.62 0.74 -7.64
C VAL A 173 -5.78 0.28 -6.45
N SER A 174 -5.64 -1.02 -6.26
CA SER A 174 -4.83 -1.56 -5.18
C SER A 174 -3.34 -1.34 -5.41
N ARG A 175 -2.68 -0.57 -4.53
CA ARG A 175 -1.23 -0.36 -4.58
C ARG A 175 -0.48 -1.69 -4.40
N SER A 176 -0.82 -2.49 -3.38
CA SER A 176 -0.22 -3.81 -3.17
C SER A 176 -0.52 -4.76 -4.34
N GLY A 177 -1.75 -4.77 -4.85
CA GLY A 177 -2.13 -5.54 -6.04
C GLY A 177 -1.29 -5.17 -7.26
N MET A 178 -1.11 -3.89 -7.52
CA MET A 178 -0.35 -3.36 -8.66
C MET A 178 1.13 -3.70 -8.57
N THR A 179 1.77 -3.43 -7.41
CA THR A 179 3.21 -3.68 -7.23
C THR A 179 3.55 -5.17 -7.20
N ILE A 180 2.71 -6.01 -6.60
CA ILE A 180 2.89 -7.46 -6.62
C ILE A 180 2.73 -7.99 -8.05
N THR A 181 1.68 -7.55 -8.77
CA THR A 181 1.41 -8.01 -10.14
C THR A 181 2.50 -7.59 -11.11
N THR A 182 2.93 -6.34 -11.08
CA THR A 182 4.04 -5.85 -11.92
C THR A 182 5.36 -6.53 -11.57
N GLY A 183 5.61 -6.81 -10.27
CA GLY A 183 6.72 -7.63 -9.82
C GLY A 183 6.71 -9.03 -10.43
N CYS A 184 5.54 -9.69 -10.47
CA CYS A 184 5.39 -10.98 -11.15
C CYS A 184 5.63 -10.87 -12.66
N PHE A 185 5.17 -9.80 -13.31
CA PHE A 185 5.38 -9.57 -14.76
C PHE A 185 6.84 -9.38 -15.14
N VAL A 186 7.63 -8.69 -14.32
CA VAL A 186 9.07 -8.55 -14.55
C VAL A 186 9.87 -9.78 -14.13
N GLY A 187 9.22 -10.83 -13.64
CA GLY A 187 9.81 -12.12 -13.32
C GLY A 187 10.33 -12.27 -11.89
N PHE A 188 9.81 -11.50 -10.95
CA PHE A 188 10.09 -11.72 -9.53
C PHE A 188 9.52 -13.04 -9.04
N GLU A 189 10.23 -13.71 -8.13
CA GLU A 189 9.66 -14.77 -7.32
C GLU A 189 8.48 -14.18 -6.49
N ARG A 190 7.36 -14.92 -6.37
CA ARG A 190 6.15 -14.38 -5.72
C ARG A 190 6.38 -13.93 -4.28
N LYS A 191 7.19 -14.67 -3.52
CA LYS A 191 7.58 -14.26 -2.17
C LYS A 191 8.35 -12.93 -2.19
N PHE A 192 9.27 -12.80 -3.13
CA PHE A 192 10.04 -11.57 -3.30
C PHE A 192 9.16 -10.41 -3.76
N ALA A 193 8.23 -10.63 -4.69
CA ALA A 193 7.29 -9.61 -5.15
C ALA A 193 6.44 -9.05 -3.98
N VAL A 194 5.91 -9.92 -3.10
CA VAL A 194 5.17 -9.52 -1.89
C VAL A 194 6.07 -8.76 -0.92
N ARG A 195 7.25 -9.29 -0.61
CA ARG A 195 8.21 -8.64 0.30
C ARG A 195 8.64 -7.27 -0.23
N PHE A 196 9.02 -7.20 -1.51
CA PHE A 196 9.41 -5.95 -2.16
C PHE A 196 8.29 -4.91 -2.15
N SER A 197 7.05 -5.33 -2.47
CA SER A 197 5.87 -4.48 -2.43
C SER A 197 5.66 -3.82 -1.06
N PHE A 198 5.82 -4.58 0.03
CA PHE A 198 5.61 -4.04 1.38
C PHE A 198 6.77 -3.15 1.85
N ILE A 199 8.01 -3.50 1.55
CA ILE A 199 9.15 -2.63 1.86
C ILE A 199 9.09 -1.34 1.02
N LEU A 200 8.71 -1.44 -0.26
CA LEU A 200 8.50 -0.29 -1.16
C LEU A 200 7.37 0.62 -0.67
N SER A 201 6.40 0.09 0.10
CA SER A 201 5.33 0.91 0.66
C SER A 201 5.80 1.88 1.74
N ILE A 202 6.92 1.59 2.42
CA ILE A 202 7.41 2.45 3.51
C ILE A 202 7.66 3.88 3.04
N PRO A 203 8.55 4.14 2.05
CA PRO A 203 8.75 5.50 1.57
C PRO A 203 7.51 6.09 0.89
N ALA A 204 6.66 5.28 0.27
CA ALA A 204 5.42 5.74 -0.36
C ALA A 204 4.42 6.27 0.68
N ILE A 205 4.14 5.49 1.74
CA ILE A 205 3.22 5.90 2.82
C ILE A 205 3.79 7.08 3.59
N LEU A 206 5.08 7.06 3.93
CA LEU A 206 5.72 8.20 4.61
C LEU A 206 5.63 9.47 3.77
N GLY A 207 5.93 9.38 2.47
CA GLY A 207 5.86 10.51 1.55
C GLY A 207 4.44 11.07 1.43
N ALA A 208 3.45 10.20 1.25
CA ALA A 208 2.04 10.59 1.19
C ALA A 208 1.60 11.29 2.49
N ASN A 209 1.92 10.70 3.66
CA ASN A 209 1.57 11.29 4.95
C ASN A 209 2.25 12.65 5.20
N ILE A 210 3.51 12.81 4.81
CA ILE A 210 4.21 14.11 4.92
C ILE A 210 3.50 15.19 4.07
N LEU A 211 3.02 14.83 2.88
CA LEU A 211 2.28 15.76 2.02
C LEU A 211 0.89 16.08 2.56
N SER A 212 0.20 15.11 3.14
CA SER A 212 -1.18 15.26 3.62
C SER A 212 -1.27 15.82 5.04
N ILE A 213 -0.21 15.73 5.87
CA ILE A 213 -0.26 16.18 7.27
C ILE A 213 -0.51 17.69 7.38
N LYS A 214 0.04 18.47 6.44
CA LYS A 214 -0.18 19.92 6.44
C LYS A 214 -1.66 20.23 6.18
N ASP A 215 -2.24 19.64 5.14
CA ASP A 215 -3.63 19.85 4.77
C ASP A 215 -4.56 19.39 5.90
N ALA A 216 -4.23 18.27 6.56
CA ALA A 216 -4.96 17.73 7.70
C ALA A 216 -4.89 18.63 8.94
N VAL A 217 -3.73 19.26 9.21
CA VAL A 217 -3.57 20.20 10.32
C VAL A 217 -4.30 21.52 10.02
N ASP A 218 -4.23 22.01 8.77
CA ASP A 218 -4.90 23.23 8.34
C ASP A 218 -6.45 23.09 8.36
N ALA A 219 -6.96 21.88 8.10
CA ALA A 219 -8.38 21.55 8.26
C ALA A 219 -8.86 21.53 9.71
N GLY A 220 -7.95 21.48 10.68
CA GLY A 220 -8.20 21.48 12.12
C GLY A 220 -8.23 20.10 12.74
N ILE A 221 -7.61 19.97 13.92
CA ILE A 221 -7.54 18.72 14.68
C ILE A 221 -8.48 18.79 15.86
N ASN A 222 -9.43 17.87 15.93
CA ASN A 222 -10.28 17.71 17.11
C ASN A 222 -9.59 16.83 18.17
N TRP A 223 -8.85 17.48 19.06
CA TRP A 223 -8.10 16.79 20.11
C TRP A 223 -8.98 15.97 21.08
N SER A 224 -10.27 16.32 21.21
CA SER A 224 -11.19 15.54 22.04
C SER A 224 -11.50 14.14 21.47
N GLU A 225 -11.32 13.96 20.18
CA GLU A 225 -11.51 12.68 19.49
C GLU A 225 -10.23 11.82 19.41
N MET A 226 -9.09 12.33 19.90
CA MET A 226 -7.81 11.61 19.84
C MET A 226 -7.85 10.19 20.42
N PRO A 227 -8.55 9.90 21.55
CA PRO A 227 -8.66 8.52 22.02
C PRO A 227 -9.32 7.57 21.03
N MET A 228 -10.31 8.03 20.26
CA MET A 228 -10.97 7.25 19.20
C MET A 228 -9.99 7.00 18.04
N TYR A 229 -9.24 8.03 17.64
CA TYR A 229 -8.21 7.89 16.59
C TYR A 229 -7.16 6.84 16.97
N LEU A 230 -6.64 6.90 18.20
CA LEU A 230 -5.64 5.94 18.67
C LEU A 230 -6.15 4.49 18.70
N ILE A 231 -7.41 4.27 19.05
CA ILE A 231 -8.01 2.93 18.96
C ILE A 231 -8.10 2.45 17.51
N GLY A 232 -8.56 3.29 16.59
CA GLY A 232 -8.59 2.93 15.17
C GLY A 232 -7.20 2.63 14.60
N VAL A 233 -6.20 3.42 14.97
CA VAL A 233 -4.78 3.19 14.62
C VAL A 233 -4.28 1.84 15.16
N ALA A 234 -4.57 1.53 16.42
CA ALA A 234 -4.19 0.25 17.01
C ALA A 234 -4.87 -0.93 16.30
N VAL A 235 -6.16 -0.80 15.99
CA VAL A 235 -6.91 -1.80 15.20
C VAL A 235 -6.29 -1.96 13.81
N ALA A 236 -5.98 -0.87 13.10
CA ALA A 236 -5.33 -0.91 11.80
C ALA A 236 -3.95 -1.59 11.84
N ALA A 237 -3.15 -1.30 12.88
CA ALA A 237 -1.84 -1.92 13.07
C ALA A 237 -1.94 -3.43 13.30
N VAL A 238 -2.85 -3.88 14.20
CA VAL A 238 -3.02 -5.30 14.52
C VAL A 238 -3.58 -6.07 13.32
N THR A 239 -4.65 -5.58 12.71
CA THR A 239 -5.26 -6.24 11.54
C THR A 239 -4.34 -6.22 10.34
N GLY A 240 -3.60 -5.13 10.13
CA GLY A 240 -2.59 -5.01 9.10
C GLY A 240 -1.46 -6.05 9.27
N TYR A 241 -0.95 -6.23 10.48
CA TYR A 241 0.05 -7.26 10.77
C TYR A 241 -0.46 -8.67 10.46
N LEU A 242 -1.69 -8.97 10.84
CA LEU A 242 -2.32 -10.26 10.55
C LEU A 242 -2.49 -10.48 9.04
N CYS A 243 -2.89 -9.44 8.31
CA CYS A 243 -3.03 -9.49 6.85
C CYS A 243 -1.68 -9.66 6.13
N ILE A 244 -0.61 -9.02 6.60
CA ILE A 244 0.75 -9.25 6.07
C ILE A 244 1.13 -10.72 6.25
N ARG A 245 0.92 -11.30 7.43
CA ARG A 245 1.20 -12.73 7.68
C ARG A 245 0.38 -13.64 6.79
N LEU A 246 -0.92 -13.34 6.63
CA LEU A 246 -1.81 -14.08 5.74
C LEU A 246 -1.31 -14.02 4.29
N LEU A 247 -0.94 -12.84 3.79
CA LEU A 247 -0.49 -12.70 2.41
C LEU A 247 0.87 -13.36 2.17
N LYS A 248 1.78 -13.36 3.16
CA LYS A 248 3.03 -14.16 3.11
C LYS A 248 2.70 -15.66 2.89
N MET A 249 1.75 -16.23 3.65
CA MET A 249 1.33 -17.64 3.49
C MET A 249 0.67 -17.91 2.12
N ILE A 250 -0.14 -16.96 1.62
CA ILE A 250 -0.77 -17.09 0.30
C ILE A 250 0.28 -17.03 -0.82
N ALA A 251 1.29 -16.17 -0.69
CA ALA A 251 2.39 -16.07 -1.64
C ALA A 251 3.16 -17.39 -1.78
N ASP A 252 3.29 -18.15 -0.70
CA ASP A 252 3.90 -19.48 -0.72
C ASP A 252 3.11 -20.47 -1.59
N ARG A 253 1.79 -20.40 -1.56
CA ARG A 253 0.90 -21.20 -2.42
C ARG A 253 0.84 -20.65 -3.85
N GLY A 254 1.21 -19.39 -4.05
CA GLY A 254 1.34 -18.72 -5.34
C GLY A 254 0.02 -18.49 -6.06
N ARG A 255 -1.06 -18.14 -5.35
CA ARG A 255 -2.37 -17.85 -5.93
C ARG A 255 -2.97 -16.59 -5.30
N PHE A 256 -3.15 -15.55 -6.12
CA PHE A 256 -3.81 -14.31 -5.72
C PHE A 256 -5.22 -14.17 -6.31
N GLY A 257 -5.65 -15.14 -7.14
CA GLY A 257 -6.90 -15.08 -7.92
C GLY A 257 -8.16 -14.99 -7.06
N ALA A 258 -8.16 -15.50 -5.81
CA ALA A 258 -9.29 -15.32 -4.91
C ALA A 258 -9.63 -13.84 -4.67
N PHE A 259 -8.62 -12.97 -4.59
CA PHE A 259 -8.80 -11.53 -4.46
C PHE A 259 -9.36 -10.88 -5.73
N ALA A 260 -9.11 -11.47 -6.91
CA ALA A 260 -9.70 -11.00 -8.16
C ALA A 260 -11.23 -11.13 -8.14
N TYR A 261 -11.73 -12.29 -7.73
CA TYR A 261 -13.18 -12.51 -7.60
C TYR A 261 -13.80 -11.57 -6.57
N TYR A 262 -13.13 -11.36 -5.43
CA TYR A 262 -13.56 -10.39 -4.43
C TYR A 262 -13.67 -8.98 -5.01
N CYS A 263 -12.61 -8.48 -5.67
CA CYS A 263 -12.61 -7.14 -6.27
C CYS A 263 -13.70 -6.98 -7.33
N TRP A 264 -13.96 -8.00 -8.16
CA TRP A 264 -15.04 -7.98 -9.14
C TRP A 264 -16.42 -7.93 -8.48
N THR A 265 -16.63 -8.74 -7.42
CA THR A 265 -17.90 -8.73 -6.70
C THR A 265 -18.16 -7.37 -6.07
N VAL A 266 -17.19 -6.82 -5.32
CA VAL A 266 -17.35 -5.52 -4.65
C VAL A 266 -17.47 -4.41 -5.69
N GLY A 267 -16.63 -4.38 -6.73
CA GLY A 267 -16.70 -3.37 -7.79
C GLY A 267 -18.05 -3.38 -8.53
N ALA A 268 -18.58 -4.55 -8.85
CA ALA A 268 -19.90 -4.69 -9.48
C ALA A 268 -21.03 -4.22 -8.54
N LEU A 269 -20.98 -4.58 -7.24
CA LEU A 269 -21.96 -4.12 -6.26
C LEU A 269 -21.93 -2.60 -6.13
N VAL A 270 -20.74 -1.98 -6.01
CA VAL A 270 -20.61 -0.52 -5.96
C VAL A 270 -21.27 0.14 -7.17
N LEU A 271 -21.00 -0.35 -8.37
CA LEU A 271 -21.60 0.20 -9.59
C LEU A 271 -23.13 0.05 -9.61
N ILE A 272 -23.65 -1.10 -9.20
CA ILE A 272 -25.09 -1.35 -9.14
C ILE A 272 -25.75 -0.39 -8.14
N PHE A 273 -25.23 -0.28 -6.92
CA PHE A 273 -25.81 0.60 -5.89
C PHE A 273 -25.65 2.09 -6.19
N THR A 274 -24.70 2.48 -7.04
CA THR A 274 -24.54 3.87 -7.48
C THR A 274 -25.52 4.25 -8.59
N ILE A 275 -26.04 3.27 -9.35
CA ILE A 275 -27.02 3.48 -10.44
C ILE A 275 -28.44 3.56 -9.89
N VAL A 276 -28.76 2.86 -8.79
CA VAL A 276 -30.10 2.79 -8.15
C VAL A 276 -30.25 3.90 -7.13
#